data_15b4d7a24ebba5de88ffd2f78c838979
#
_entry.id   15b4d7a24ebba5de88ffd2f78c838979
#
_cell.length_a   1.000
_cell.length_b   1.000
_cell.length_c   1.000
_cell.angle_alpha   90.00
_cell.angle_beta   90.00
_cell.angle_gamma   90.00
#
_symmetry.space_group_name_H-M   'P 1'
#
loop_
_entity.id
_entity.type
_entity.pdbx_description
1 polymer ?
#
loop_
_entity_poly.entity_id
_entity_poly.type
_entity_poly.pdbx_seq_one_letter_code
_entity_poly.pdbx_strand_id
1 'polypeptide(L)'
;MWNSLELNINSSLKIENLLFDRPIHIKRDNLFLSCAEIDNEVNFYCEDDGSGRQLWIVERSETNPVEFYIYSKFTRRDGTIYLGFPNLNGPVYLYTTKNCFTKWNLVLDEGTNYNLKYAGCKFNKSQSEIVVARYNEDLRWLRPYNDIVTFYNKGNDNIKYLNCKIDLENKGREGDTYLHHMIINYDRLASQTIFIQGSIYDHNPTILYSFDNFQKHKQFQPLGMSWRIEGDVPPRSLVEKYKTVTDYGLHYLVIKINSNLDYEDPCYFYDPGLIQVKNSYISCQHLQPGETIVNDFLKRVDYFRDISIEHVDNIDYTWSALFSVSNKNIQKNKKEIYERIKSELTREFTDGGSDGYVLEKLWMFLLNK
;
A
#
# COMPACT_ATOMS: atom_id res chain seq x y z
N MET A 1 -8.90 -34.72 4.34
CA MET A 1 -7.76 -34.04 5.03
C MET A 1 -7.14 -33.09 4.02
N TRP A 2 -7.37 -31.80 4.16
CA TRP A 2 -6.90 -30.79 3.22
C TRP A 2 -5.50 -30.38 3.63
N ASN A 3 -4.48 -30.68 2.83
CA ASN A 3 -3.14 -30.17 3.05
C ASN A 3 -2.97 -28.94 2.19
N SER A 4 -3.01 -27.74 2.78
CA SER A 4 -2.46 -26.53 2.17
C SER A 4 -0.95 -26.71 2.04
N LEU A 5 -0.52 -27.11 0.86
CA LEU A 5 0.92 -27.21 0.54
C LEU A 5 1.42 -25.81 0.19
N GLU A 6 2.20 -25.22 1.06
CA GLU A 6 2.98 -24.03 0.75
C GLU A 6 3.84 -24.29 -0.50
N LEU A 7 3.55 -23.53 -1.56
CA LEU A 7 4.39 -23.53 -2.76
C LEU A 7 5.71 -22.82 -2.44
N ASN A 8 6.73 -23.61 -2.14
CA ASN A 8 8.08 -23.07 -2.08
C ASN A 8 8.59 -22.85 -3.52
N ILE A 9 9.26 -21.73 -3.79
CA ILE A 9 9.84 -21.35 -5.12
C ILE A 9 10.73 -22.43 -5.75
N ASN A 10 11.27 -23.33 -4.94
CA ASN A 10 12.06 -24.45 -5.41
C ASN A 10 11.23 -25.57 -6.08
N SER A 11 9.90 -25.49 -6.07
CA SER A 11 9.03 -26.42 -6.77
C SER A 11 8.65 -25.86 -8.13
N SER A 12 9.22 -26.39 -9.20
CA SER A 12 8.93 -25.96 -10.57
C SER A 12 7.49 -26.30 -10.94
N LEU A 13 6.69 -25.26 -11.23
CA LEU A 13 5.43 -25.43 -11.95
C LEU A 13 5.76 -25.74 -13.42
N LYS A 14 5.18 -26.79 -13.97
CA LYS A 14 5.40 -27.23 -15.35
C LYS A 14 4.14 -27.08 -16.17
N ILE A 15 4.32 -26.67 -17.41
CA ILE A 15 3.30 -26.72 -18.46
C ILE A 15 3.78 -27.74 -19.49
N GLU A 16 2.98 -28.77 -19.67
CA GLU A 16 3.20 -29.75 -20.73
C GLU A 16 2.44 -29.34 -21.99
N ASN A 17 3.08 -29.37 -23.16
CA ASN A 17 2.46 -29.08 -24.45
C ASN A 17 1.75 -27.73 -24.50
N LEU A 18 2.49 -26.65 -24.23
CA LEU A 18 1.93 -25.27 -24.26
C LEU A 18 1.29 -24.96 -25.61
N LEU A 19 0.01 -24.64 -25.56
CA LEU A 19 -0.73 -24.05 -26.68
C LEU A 19 -1.28 -22.71 -26.22
N PHE A 20 -0.87 -21.63 -26.90
CA PHE A 20 -1.41 -20.31 -26.63
C PHE A 20 -2.91 -20.27 -26.98
N ASP A 21 -3.66 -19.50 -26.20
CA ASP A 21 -5.12 -19.30 -26.35
C ASP A 21 -5.96 -20.58 -26.23
N ARG A 22 -5.37 -21.67 -25.77
CA ARG A 22 -6.10 -22.91 -25.46
C ARG A 22 -5.91 -23.27 -23.99
N PRO A 23 -6.94 -23.89 -23.38
CA PRO A 23 -6.83 -24.35 -22.01
C PRO A 23 -5.74 -25.42 -21.87
N ILE A 24 -4.91 -25.27 -20.86
CA ILE A 24 -3.83 -26.17 -20.50
C ILE A 24 -3.94 -26.57 -19.02
N HIS A 25 -3.24 -27.63 -18.64
CA HIS A 25 -3.01 -27.96 -17.24
C HIS A 25 -1.65 -27.45 -16.79
N ILE A 26 -1.60 -26.88 -15.60
CA ILE A 26 -0.34 -26.56 -14.90
C ILE A 26 -0.16 -27.62 -13.84
N LYS A 27 1.00 -28.24 -13.82
CA LYS A 27 1.30 -29.35 -12.92
C LYS A 27 2.51 -29.03 -12.02
N ARG A 28 2.49 -29.67 -10.86
CA ARG A 28 3.65 -29.87 -10.01
C ARG A 28 3.69 -31.35 -9.67
N ASP A 29 4.75 -32.01 -10.10
CA ASP A 29 4.80 -33.47 -10.10
C ASP A 29 3.60 -34.05 -10.88
N ASN A 30 2.79 -34.89 -10.25
CA ASN A 30 1.57 -35.45 -10.84
C ASN A 30 0.30 -34.74 -10.40
N LEU A 31 0.40 -33.56 -9.76
CA LEU A 31 -0.74 -32.81 -9.23
C LEU A 31 -1.09 -31.64 -10.13
N PHE A 32 -2.38 -31.44 -10.37
CA PHE A 32 -2.93 -30.33 -11.17
C PHE A 32 -3.16 -29.11 -10.29
N LEU A 33 -2.69 -27.95 -10.75
CA LEU A 33 -2.96 -26.67 -10.10
C LEU A 33 -4.42 -26.27 -10.35
N SER A 34 -5.12 -25.93 -9.28
CA SER A 34 -6.53 -25.52 -9.31
C SER A 34 -6.73 -24.17 -8.63
N CYS A 35 -7.63 -23.36 -9.19
CA CYS A 35 -8.09 -22.15 -8.50
C CYS A 35 -9.18 -22.49 -7.47
N ALA A 36 -9.14 -21.84 -6.32
CA ALA A 36 -10.23 -21.91 -5.35
C ALA A 36 -11.49 -21.20 -5.87
N GLU A 37 -12.66 -21.63 -5.41
CA GLU A 37 -13.95 -21.08 -5.85
C GLU A 37 -14.27 -19.74 -5.18
N ILE A 38 -13.83 -19.54 -3.95
CA ILE A 38 -14.28 -18.44 -3.08
C ILE A 38 -13.11 -17.55 -2.60
N ASP A 39 -11.94 -18.13 -2.34
CA ASP A 39 -10.78 -17.44 -1.82
C ASP A 39 -9.69 -17.19 -2.88
N ASN A 40 -8.60 -16.54 -2.50
CA ASN A 40 -7.49 -16.24 -3.40
C ASN A 40 -6.38 -17.31 -3.35
N GLU A 41 -6.68 -18.48 -2.84
CA GLU A 41 -5.73 -19.57 -2.72
C GLU A 41 -5.75 -20.46 -3.96
N VAL A 42 -4.63 -21.14 -4.19
CA VAL A 42 -4.51 -22.21 -5.16
C VAL A 42 -4.30 -23.54 -4.43
N ASN A 43 -4.86 -24.58 -5.00
CA ASN A 43 -4.78 -25.93 -4.48
C ASN A 43 -4.22 -26.88 -5.53
N PHE A 44 -3.79 -28.08 -5.10
CA PHE A 44 -3.34 -29.13 -5.98
C PHE A 44 -4.21 -30.36 -5.83
N TYR A 45 -4.59 -30.94 -6.97
CA TYR A 45 -5.43 -32.14 -7.04
C TYR A 45 -4.76 -33.22 -7.88
N CYS A 46 -5.00 -34.47 -7.53
CA CYS A 46 -4.47 -35.61 -8.27
C CYS A 46 -5.18 -35.85 -9.60
N GLU A 47 -6.41 -35.35 -9.74
CA GLU A 47 -7.24 -35.56 -10.94
C GLU A 47 -7.92 -34.23 -11.35
N ASP A 48 -8.18 -34.09 -12.66
CA ASP A 48 -9.05 -33.03 -13.16
C ASP A 48 -10.52 -33.42 -12.89
N ASP A 49 -11.20 -32.63 -12.06
CA ASP A 49 -12.59 -32.86 -11.67
C ASP A 49 -13.63 -32.39 -12.72
N GLY A 50 -13.16 -31.90 -13.86
CA GLY A 50 -14.00 -31.41 -14.94
C GLY A 50 -14.69 -30.05 -14.65
N SER A 51 -14.45 -29.45 -13.49
CA SER A 51 -15.05 -28.15 -13.12
C SER A 51 -14.51 -26.96 -13.94
N GLY A 52 -13.37 -27.16 -14.61
CA GLY A 52 -12.62 -26.12 -15.30
C GLY A 52 -11.66 -25.34 -14.42
N ARG A 53 -11.66 -25.57 -13.12
CA ARG A 53 -10.77 -24.90 -12.15
C ARG A 53 -9.31 -25.28 -12.30
N GLN A 54 -9.02 -26.43 -12.90
CA GLN A 54 -7.66 -26.92 -13.21
C GLN A 54 -7.21 -26.51 -14.62
N LEU A 55 -8.06 -25.83 -15.39
CA LEU A 55 -7.75 -25.37 -16.73
C LEU A 55 -7.29 -23.91 -16.72
N TRP A 56 -6.13 -23.66 -17.31
CA TRP A 56 -5.49 -22.35 -17.36
C TRP A 56 -5.25 -21.93 -18.81
N ILE A 57 -5.30 -20.64 -19.05
CA ILE A 57 -4.98 -20.04 -20.34
C ILE A 57 -3.72 -19.20 -20.16
N VAL A 58 -2.78 -19.34 -21.10
CA VAL A 58 -1.56 -18.55 -21.15
C VAL A 58 -1.70 -17.48 -22.22
N GLU A 59 -1.68 -16.24 -21.82
CA GLU A 59 -1.81 -15.08 -22.69
C GLU A 59 -0.48 -14.30 -22.72
N ARG A 60 -0.05 -13.92 -23.91
CA ARG A 60 1.18 -13.11 -24.08
C ARG A 60 0.93 -11.67 -23.61
N SER A 61 1.92 -11.08 -22.96
CA SER A 61 1.88 -9.67 -22.60
C SER A 61 1.93 -8.80 -23.86
N GLU A 62 1.07 -7.79 -23.94
CA GLU A 62 1.09 -6.83 -25.05
C GLU A 62 2.32 -5.92 -25.02
N THR A 63 2.91 -5.72 -23.84
CA THR A 63 4.02 -4.79 -23.61
C THR A 63 5.40 -5.43 -23.67
N ASN A 64 5.48 -6.75 -23.44
CA ASN A 64 6.76 -7.47 -23.44
C ASN A 64 6.57 -8.91 -23.97
N PRO A 65 7.16 -9.27 -25.11
CA PRO A 65 6.92 -10.56 -25.77
C PRO A 65 7.48 -11.78 -25.00
N VAL A 66 8.32 -11.58 -23.98
CA VAL A 66 8.84 -12.65 -23.13
C VAL A 66 8.07 -12.81 -21.82
N GLU A 67 7.12 -11.94 -21.57
CA GLU A 67 6.24 -12.00 -20.39
C GLU A 67 4.86 -12.52 -20.77
N PHE A 68 4.24 -13.23 -19.85
CA PHE A 68 2.96 -13.87 -20.03
C PHE A 68 2.08 -13.65 -18.81
N TYR A 69 0.77 -13.65 -19.03
CA TYR A 69 -0.25 -13.77 -17.99
C TYR A 69 -0.86 -15.16 -18.05
N ILE A 70 -1.19 -15.70 -16.90
CA ILE A 70 -1.82 -17.01 -16.77
C ILE A 70 -3.11 -16.79 -16.01
N TYR A 71 -4.23 -17.17 -16.60
CA TYR A 71 -5.52 -17.01 -15.97
C TYR A 71 -6.34 -18.30 -16.03
N SER A 72 -7.24 -18.48 -15.06
CA SER A 72 -8.13 -19.63 -15.03
C SER A 72 -9.18 -19.53 -16.12
N LYS A 73 -9.46 -20.66 -16.76
CA LYS A 73 -10.64 -20.80 -17.63
C LYS A 73 -11.94 -20.68 -16.85
N PHE A 74 -11.92 -21.06 -15.59
CA PHE A 74 -13.06 -20.88 -14.68
C PHE A 74 -13.21 -19.40 -14.36
N THR A 75 -14.38 -18.84 -14.66
CA THR A 75 -14.70 -17.44 -14.35
C THR A 75 -15.50 -17.38 -13.06
N ARG A 76 -14.98 -16.65 -12.09
CA ARG A 76 -15.69 -16.36 -10.84
C ARG A 76 -16.66 -15.21 -11.01
N ARG A 77 -17.52 -14.98 -9.99
CA ARG A 77 -18.45 -13.83 -9.98
C ARG A 77 -17.73 -12.48 -10.01
N ASP A 78 -16.54 -12.42 -9.46
CA ASP A 78 -15.65 -11.25 -9.42
C ASP A 78 -14.76 -11.08 -10.67
N GLY A 79 -14.94 -11.92 -11.68
CA GLY A 79 -14.29 -11.82 -13.00
C GLY A 79 -13.21 -12.84 -13.28
N THR A 80 -12.33 -12.51 -14.24
CA THR A 80 -11.19 -13.35 -14.63
C THR A 80 -10.15 -13.40 -13.52
N ILE A 81 -9.60 -14.59 -13.28
CA ILE A 81 -8.66 -14.84 -12.19
C ILE A 81 -7.29 -15.15 -12.74
N TYR A 82 -6.31 -14.34 -12.38
CA TYR A 82 -4.92 -14.46 -12.78
C TYR A 82 -4.07 -15.14 -11.71
N LEU A 83 -3.20 -16.05 -12.16
CA LEU A 83 -2.20 -16.67 -11.31
C LEU A 83 -1.07 -15.68 -11.05
N GLY A 84 -0.63 -15.53 -9.82
CA GLY A 84 0.44 -14.61 -9.48
C GLY A 84 1.18 -14.94 -8.19
N PHE A 85 2.28 -14.24 -7.96
CA PHE A 85 3.05 -14.31 -6.73
C PHE A 85 3.00 -12.98 -5.97
N PRO A 86 2.54 -12.96 -4.73
CA PRO A 86 2.64 -11.76 -3.88
C PRO A 86 4.08 -11.51 -3.42
N ASN A 87 4.92 -12.54 -3.42
CA ASN A 87 6.33 -12.42 -3.06
C ASN A 87 7.15 -13.62 -3.60
N LEU A 88 8.45 -13.40 -3.84
CA LEU A 88 9.37 -14.38 -4.43
C LEU A 88 9.52 -15.72 -3.67
N ASN A 89 9.07 -15.85 -2.41
CA ASN A 89 9.16 -17.06 -1.60
C ASN A 89 7.83 -17.40 -0.91
N GLY A 90 6.74 -16.78 -1.33
CA GLY A 90 5.40 -17.06 -0.80
C GLY A 90 4.61 -18.03 -1.66
N PRO A 91 3.43 -18.40 -1.21
CA PRO A 91 2.52 -19.19 -2.01
C PRO A 91 2.06 -18.43 -3.25
N VAL A 92 1.66 -19.16 -4.27
CA VAL A 92 0.98 -18.62 -5.44
C VAL A 92 -0.42 -18.20 -5.02
N TYR A 93 -0.86 -17.03 -5.50
CA TYR A 93 -2.17 -16.48 -5.22
C TYR A 93 -2.95 -16.18 -6.50
N LEU A 94 -4.24 -15.94 -6.31
CA LEU A 94 -5.17 -15.56 -7.37
C LEU A 94 -5.46 -14.05 -7.31
N TYR A 95 -5.40 -13.41 -8.46
CA TYR A 95 -5.65 -11.98 -8.63
C TYR A 95 -6.78 -11.76 -9.61
N THR A 96 -7.60 -10.76 -9.37
CA THR A 96 -8.70 -10.39 -10.28
C THR A 96 -8.27 -9.39 -11.37
N THR A 97 -7.00 -9.01 -11.39
CA THR A 97 -6.45 -8.03 -12.34
C THR A 97 -5.08 -8.45 -12.86
N LYS A 98 -4.77 -8.08 -14.10
CA LYS A 98 -3.40 -8.14 -14.63
C LYS A 98 -2.56 -7.08 -13.94
N ASN A 99 -1.48 -7.49 -13.29
CA ASN A 99 -0.56 -6.62 -12.60
C ASN A 99 0.86 -7.19 -12.63
N CYS A 100 1.82 -6.54 -11.99
CA CYS A 100 3.20 -7.01 -11.99
C CYS A 100 3.38 -8.36 -11.28
N PHE A 101 2.50 -8.72 -10.34
CA PHE A 101 2.57 -10.01 -9.65
C PHE A 101 2.04 -11.17 -10.50
N THR A 102 1.26 -10.88 -11.55
CA THR A 102 0.68 -11.87 -12.45
C THR A 102 1.50 -12.13 -13.71
N LYS A 103 2.71 -11.54 -13.80
CA LYS A 103 3.64 -11.70 -14.92
C LYS A 103 4.55 -12.89 -14.73
N TRP A 104 4.68 -13.71 -15.77
CA TRP A 104 5.46 -14.94 -15.81
C TRP A 104 6.40 -14.98 -17.00
N ASN A 105 7.55 -15.61 -16.83
CA ASN A 105 8.43 -16.04 -17.91
C ASN A 105 8.25 -17.54 -18.11
N LEU A 106 8.22 -17.97 -19.34
CA LEU A 106 8.21 -19.38 -19.71
C LEU A 106 9.65 -19.76 -20.08
N VAL A 107 10.22 -20.72 -19.35
CA VAL A 107 11.56 -21.24 -19.60
C VAL A 107 11.41 -22.66 -20.08
N LEU A 108 11.81 -22.89 -21.33
CA LEU A 108 11.79 -24.22 -21.93
C LEU A 108 12.69 -25.16 -21.10
N ASP A 109 12.11 -26.28 -20.70
CA ASP A 109 12.82 -27.39 -20.07
C ASP A 109 13.24 -28.39 -21.17
N GLU A 110 13.87 -29.48 -20.80
CA GLU A 110 14.20 -30.56 -21.73
C GLU A 110 12.95 -31.08 -22.44
N GLY A 111 12.91 -30.97 -23.76
CA GLY A 111 11.78 -31.38 -24.60
C GLY A 111 10.77 -30.26 -24.87
N THR A 112 9.46 -30.54 -24.64
CA THR A 112 8.34 -29.64 -24.94
C THR A 112 7.73 -28.98 -23.69
N ASN A 113 8.33 -29.16 -22.54
CA ASN A 113 7.81 -28.67 -21.28
C ASN A 113 8.35 -27.29 -20.96
N TYR A 114 7.56 -26.45 -20.32
CA TYR A 114 7.95 -25.15 -19.87
C TYR A 114 7.88 -25.03 -18.34
N ASN A 115 8.93 -24.53 -17.74
CA ASN A 115 8.94 -24.11 -16.35
C ASN A 115 8.42 -22.67 -16.24
N LEU A 116 7.55 -22.43 -15.30
CA LEU A 116 7.07 -21.09 -14.97
C LEU A 116 8.06 -20.40 -14.05
N LYS A 117 8.55 -19.25 -14.47
CA LYS A 117 9.34 -18.37 -13.62
C LYS A 117 8.63 -17.03 -13.48
N TYR A 118 8.51 -16.56 -12.27
CA TYR A 118 7.99 -15.22 -12.02
C TYR A 118 8.86 -14.18 -12.72
N ALA A 119 8.25 -13.33 -13.55
CA ALA A 119 8.97 -12.33 -14.35
C ALA A 119 9.55 -11.20 -13.48
N GLY A 120 8.99 -11.04 -12.27
CA GLY A 120 9.35 -9.96 -11.38
C GLY A 120 8.79 -8.60 -11.82
N CYS A 121 8.75 -7.70 -10.89
CA CYS A 121 8.49 -6.30 -11.19
C CYS A 121 9.83 -5.58 -11.29
N LYS A 122 10.12 -4.99 -12.44
CA LYS A 122 11.28 -4.11 -12.59
C LYS A 122 10.81 -2.67 -12.44
N PHE A 123 11.12 -2.09 -11.31
CA PHE A 123 10.79 -0.70 -11.00
C PHE A 123 12.04 0.17 -11.08
N ASN A 124 11.83 1.42 -11.44
CA ASN A 124 12.89 2.43 -11.42
C ASN A 124 12.75 3.28 -10.16
N LYS A 125 13.72 3.17 -9.24
CA LYS A 125 13.69 3.89 -7.95
C LYS A 125 13.70 5.41 -8.12
N SER A 126 14.27 5.94 -9.19
CA SER A 126 14.22 7.39 -9.44
C SER A 126 12.81 7.88 -9.85
N GLN A 127 12.00 6.99 -10.41
CA GLN A 127 10.61 7.30 -10.77
C GLN A 127 9.65 7.06 -9.61
N SER A 128 9.84 5.98 -8.86
CA SER A 128 8.97 5.61 -7.77
C SER A 128 9.73 4.94 -6.64
N GLU A 129 9.40 5.32 -5.42
CA GLU A 129 9.98 4.74 -4.20
C GLU A 129 8.88 4.39 -3.21
N ILE A 130 9.03 3.28 -2.50
CA ILE A 130 8.17 2.87 -1.38
C ILE A 130 8.97 3.06 -0.10
N VAL A 131 8.51 3.94 0.75
CA VAL A 131 9.10 4.25 2.05
C VAL A 131 8.26 3.60 3.13
N VAL A 132 8.88 2.73 3.92
CA VAL A 132 8.19 1.92 4.92
C VAL A 132 8.65 2.29 6.32
N ALA A 133 7.73 2.72 7.16
CA ALA A 133 7.94 2.82 8.61
C ALA A 133 7.64 1.46 9.24
N ARG A 134 8.67 0.78 9.76
CA ARG A 134 8.59 -0.56 10.33
C ARG A 134 9.00 -0.57 11.80
N TYR A 135 8.25 -1.32 12.62
CA TYR A 135 8.68 -1.67 13.98
C TYR A 135 9.15 -3.13 14.05
N ASN A 136 8.24 -4.10 13.98
CA ASN A 136 8.56 -5.54 13.98
C ASN A 136 7.68 -6.32 12.97
N GLU A 137 6.98 -5.62 12.09
CA GLU A 137 6.07 -6.23 11.13
C GLU A 137 6.82 -7.06 10.08
N ASP A 138 6.14 -8.05 9.55
CA ASP A 138 6.64 -8.86 8.44
C ASP A 138 6.49 -8.10 7.10
N LEU A 139 7.61 -7.82 6.46
CA LEU A 139 7.67 -7.12 5.18
C LEU A 139 7.89 -8.06 3.97
N ARG A 140 7.72 -9.38 4.12
CA ARG A 140 7.93 -10.33 3.01
C ARG A 140 7.06 -10.01 1.80
N TRP A 141 5.90 -9.43 2.01
CA TRP A 141 5.00 -8.99 0.95
C TRP A 141 5.57 -7.87 0.05
N LEU A 142 6.61 -7.15 0.50
CA LEU A 142 7.31 -6.11 -0.27
C LEU A 142 8.42 -6.64 -1.18
N ARG A 143 8.76 -7.92 -1.10
CA ARG A 143 9.82 -8.49 -1.94
C ARG A 143 9.69 -8.22 -3.43
N PRO A 144 8.49 -8.23 -4.04
CA PRO A 144 8.33 -7.88 -5.45
C PRO A 144 8.75 -6.44 -5.80
N TYR A 145 8.72 -5.56 -4.82
CA TYR A 145 9.08 -4.14 -4.94
C TYR A 145 10.50 -3.83 -4.42
N ASN A 146 11.31 -4.84 -4.14
CA ASN A 146 12.62 -4.70 -3.48
C ASN A 146 13.54 -3.64 -4.12
N ASP A 147 13.44 -3.44 -5.44
CA ASP A 147 14.26 -2.46 -6.17
C ASP A 147 13.89 -1.01 -5.85
N ILE A 148 12.68 -0.77 -5.34
CA ILE A 148 12.19 0.58 -5.02
C ILE A 148 11.83 0.78 -3.54
N VAL A 149 11.99 -0.25 -2.71
CA VAL A 149 11.71 -0.16 -1.28
C VAL A 149 12.89 0.41 -0.52
N THR A 150 12.60 1.37 0.34
CA THR A 150 13.45 1.79 1.46
C THR A 150 12.68 1.61 2.75
N PHE A 151 13.12 0.73 3.65
CA PHE A 151 12.46 0.58 4.93
C PHE A 151 13.31 1.08 6.09
N TYR A 152 12.66 1.79 6.97
CA TYR A 152 13.23 2.33 8.19
C TYR A 152 12.78 1.45 9.35
N ASN A 153 13.75 0.78 9.98
CA ASN A 153 13.48 -0.17 11.05
C ASN A 153 13.63 0.52 12.41
N LYS A 154 12.55 0.54 13.16
CA LYS A 154 12.50 1.02 14.55
C LYS A 154 12.39 -0.14 15.56
N GLY A 155 12.30 -1.38 15.06
CA GLY A 155 12.22 -2.59 15.86
C GLY A 155 13.58 -3.24 16.11
N ASN A 156 13.57 -4.31 16.91
CA ASN A 156 14.78 -4.98 17.36
C ASN A 156 15.22 -6.14 16.47
N ASP A 157 14.34 -6.64 15.61
CA ASP A 157 14.64 -7.78 14.75
C ASP A 157 15.33 -7.36 13.45
N ASN A 158 16.19 -8.24 12.95
CA ASN A 158 16.98 -8.00 11.76
C ASN A 158 16.41 -8.78 10.56
N ILE A 159 15.73 -8.09 9.66
CA ILE A 159 15.28 -8.70 8.40
C ILE A 159 16.36 -8.53 7.32
N LYS A 160 16.61 -9.59 6.54
CA LYS A 160 17.66 -9.65 5.52
C LYS A 160 17.13 -9.87 4.10
N TYR A 161 15.82 -9.90 3.92
CA TYR A 161 15.19 -10.23 2.64
C TYR A 161 14.79 -9.00 1.81
N LEU A 162 15.08 -7.80 2.29
CA LEU A 162 14.97 -6.53 1.55
C LEU A 162 16.32 -5.84 1.53
N ASN A 163 16.64 -5.15 0.43
CA ASN A 163 17.98 -4.64 0.17
C ASN A 163 18.31 -3.35 0.93
N CYS A 164 17.35 -2.45 1.10
CA CYS A 164 17.60 -1.13 1.64
C CYS A 164 16.97 -0.97 3.04
N LYS A 165 17.77 -1.24 4.08
CA LYS A 165 17.42 -1.08 5.49
C LYS A 165 18.13 0.13 6.08
N ILE A 166 17.41 0.95 6.83
CA ILE A 166 17.95 2.04 7.63
C ILE A 166 17.38 1.90 9.05
N ASP A 167 18.24 1.80 10.06
CA ASP A 167 17.80 1.75 11.45
C ASP A 167 17.54 3.16 11.97
N LEU A 168 16.40 3.36 12.65
CA LEU A 168 16.02 4.59 13.33
C LEU A 168 15.63 4.31 14.78
N GLU A 169 15.78 5.30 15.65
CA GLU A 169 15.20 5.25 16.98
C GLU A 169 13.67 5.17 16.92
N ASN A 170 13.07 4.42 17.85
CA ASN A 170 11.62 4.31 17.94
C ASN A 170 11.02 5.55 18.63
N LYS A 171 10.94 6.65 17.89
CA LYS A 171 10.35 7.94 18.29
C LYS A 171 9.39 8.44 17.19
N GLY A 172 8.40 9.24 17.57
CA GLY A 172 7.54 9.98 16.64
C GLY A 172 6.76 9.12 15.64
N ARG A 173 6.57 7.82 15.95
CA ARG A 173 5.79 6.87 15.12
C ARG A 173 6.24 6.84 13.64
N GLU A 174 5.33 6.53 12.71
CA GLU A 174 5.58 6.58 11.26
C GLU A 174 5.85 7.99 10.75
N GLY A 175 5.25 9.01 11.38
CA GLY A 175 5.43 10.42 11.00
C GLY A 175 6.89 10.85 11.03
N ASP A 176 7.64 10.50 12.08
CA ASP A 176 9.08 10.75 12.17
C ASP A 176 9.87 10.08 11.03
N THR A 177 9.52 8.86 10.68
CA THR A 177 10.13 8.13 9.57
C THR A 177 9.92 8.84 8.23
N TYR A 178 8.69 9.27 7.95
CA TYR A 178 8.36 9.95 6.70
C TYR A 178 9.06 11.29 6.58
N LEU A 179 9.04 12.08 7.66
CA LEU A 179 9.77 13.34 7.72
C LEU A 179 11.27 13.12 7.55
N HIS A 180 11.85 12.12 8.24
CA HIS A 180 13.26 11.79 8.09
C HIS A 180 13.62 11.51 6.62
N HIS A 181 12.81 10.67 5.94
CA HIS A 181 13.03 10.39 4.53
C HIS A 181 12.93 11.63 3.65
N MET A 182 11.89 12.45 3.84
CA MET A 182 11.71 13.70 3.09
C MET A 182 12.87 14.65 3.28
N ILE A 183 13.38 14.80 4.51
CA ILE A 183 14.49 15.70 4.85
C ILE A 183 15.79 15.25 4.21
N ILE A 184 16.19 14.00 4.40
CA ILE A 184 17.51 13.53 3.93
C ILE A 184 17.58 13.36 2.42
N ASN A 185 16.43 13.22 1.76
CA ASN A 185 16.34 13.04 0.32
C ASN A 185 15.72 14.25 -0.39
N TYR A 186 15.54 15.39 0.28
CA TYR A 186 14.74 16.53 -0.23
C TYR A 186 15.08 16.93 -1.67
N ASP A 187 16.38 16.98 -2.03
CA ASP A 187 16.85 17.36 -3.36
C ASP A 187 16.93 16.19 -4.35
N ARG A 188 16.70 14.95 -3.92
CA ARG A 188 16.83 13.73 -4.72
C ARG A 188 15.69 12.74 -4.55
N LEU A 189 14.53 13.22 -4.11
CA LEU A 189 13.31 12.42 -3.99
C LEU A 189 12.94 11.75 -5.31
N ALA A 190 12.43 10.54 -5.25
CA ALA A 190 11.78 9.91 -6.39
C ALA A 190 10.66 10.80 -6.94
N SER A 191 10.33 10.68 -8.24
CA SER A 191 9.25 11.47 -8.84
C SER A 191 7.92 11.27 -8.11
N GLN A 192 7.69 10.04 -7.62
CA GLN A 192 6.55 9.66 -6.78
C GLN A 192 7.04 8.80 -5.62
N THR A 193 6.68 9.13 -4.40
CA THR A 193 7.00 8.36 -3.20
C THR A 193 5.72 7.85 -2.55
N ILE A 194 5.68 6.57 -2.23
CA ILE A 194 4.60 5.91 -1.49
C ILE A 194 5.05 5.75 -0.05
N PHE A 195 4.36 6.38 0.88
CA PHE A 195 4.61 6.29 2.32
C PHE A 195 3.64 5.31 2.97
N ILE A 196 4.17 4.31 3.67
CA ILE A 196 3.37 3.24 4.30
C ILE A 196 3.95 2.77 5.62
N GLN A 197 3.10 2.13 6.41
CA GLN A 197 3.48 1.39 7.61
C GLN A 197 3.83 -0.06 7.26
N GLY A 198 4.46 -0.78 8.18
CA GLY A 198 4.81 -2.19 7.98
C GLY A 198 3.59 -3.11 7.90
N SER A 199 2.54 -2.85 8.70
CA SER A 199 1.23 -3.53 8.61
C SER A 199 0.24 -2.62 7.88
N ILE A 200 -0.09 -2.96 6.64
CA ILE A 200 -0.95 -2.14 5.77
C ILE A 200 -2.35 -2.71 5.60
N TYR A 201 -2.50 -4.02 5.75
CA TYR A 201 -3.77 -4.70 5.46
C TYR A 201 -4.86 -4.35 6.46
N ASP A 202 -4.49 -4.00 7.71
CA ASP A 202 -5.41 -3.54 8.73
C ASP A 202 -6.07 -2.19 8.37
N HIS A 203 -5.38 -1.42 7.52
CA HIS A 203 -5.81 -0.09 7.09
C HIS A 203 -6.42 -0.09 5.69
N ASN A 204 -5.93 -0.96 4.80
CA ASN A 204 -6.43 -1.06 3.44
C ASN A 204 -6.19 -2.46 2.85
N PRO A 205 -7.18 -3.35 2.88
CA PRO A 205 -7.05 -4.69 2.29
C PRO A 205 -6.74 -4.71 0.78
N THR A 206 -7.06 -3.62 0.07
CA THR A 206 -6.88 -3.51 -1.40
C THR A 206 -5.61 -2.75 -1.81
N ILE A 207 -4.73 -2.44 -0.86
CA ILE A 207 -3.58 -1.53 -1.08
C ILE A 207 -2.62 -2.01 -2.18
N LEU A 208 -2.45 -3.31 -2.38
CA LEU A 208 -1.60 -3.84 -3.44
C LEU A 208 -2.09 -3.45 -4.84
N TYR A 209 -3.41 -3.35 -5.03
CA TYR A 209 -3.96 -2.83 -6.29
C TYR A 209 -3.55 -1.37 -6.54
N SER A 210 -3.48 -0.57 -5.46
CA SER A 210 -2.98 0.81 -5.55
C SER A 210 -1.51 0.85 -5.96
N PHE A 211 -0.68 -0.07 -5.46
CA PHE A 211 0.74 -0.16 -5.83
C PHE A 211 0.93 -0.53 -7.29
N ASP A 212 0.14 -1.45 -7.81
CA ASP A 212 0.21 -1.85 -9.22
C ASP A 212 -0.16 -0.71 -10.17
N ASN A 213 -0.91 0.25 -9.67
CA ASN A 213 -1.37 1.42 -10.42
C ASN A 213 -0.66 2.72 -10.04
N PHE A 214 0.47 2.67 -9.31
CA PHE A 214 1.15 3.88 -8.81
C PHE A 214 1.50 4.90 -9.90
N GLN A 215 1.72 4.47 -11.14
CA GLN A 215 1.97 5.35 -12.30
C GLN A 215 0.76 6.24 -12.63
N LYS A 216 -0.43 5.87 -12.18
CA LYS A 216 -1.67 6.63 -12.32
C LYS A 216 -1.97 7.50 -11.10
N HIS A 217 -1.13 7.45 -10.06
CA HIS A 217 -1.33 8.26 -8.87
C HIS A 217 -1.25 9.74 -9.20
N LYS A 218 -2.10 10.50 -8.55
CA LYS A 218 -2.11 11.97 -8.62
C LYS A 218 -0.91 12.54 -7.85
N GLN A 219 -0.75 13.85 -7.92
CA GLN A 219 0.30 14.56 -7.17
C GLN A 219 0.29 14.23 -5.68
N PHE A 220 -0.91 14.09 -5.10
CA PHE A 220 -1.15 13.45 -3.80
C PHE A 220 -2.28 12.44 -3.96
N GLN A 221 -2.04 11.20 -3.55
CA GLN A 221 -3.02 10.12 -3.58
C GLN A 221 -3.12 9.48 -2.20
N PRO A 222 -4.27 9.59 -1.51
CA PRO A 222 -4.51 8.85 -0.29
C PRO A 222 -4.55 7.34 -0.58
N LEU A 223 -3.97 6.54 0.30
CA LEU A 223 -3.93 5.08 0.21
C LEU A 223 -4.53 4.39 1.44
N GLY A 224 -5.11 5.14 2.36
CA GLY A 224 -5.77 4.61 3.53
C GLY A 224 -6.97 3.74 3.16
N MET A 225 -8.14 4.04 3.72
CA MET A 225 -9.34 3.29 3.40
C MET A 225 -9.71 3.45 1.93
N SER A 226 -9.82 2.33 1.19
CA SER A 226 -10.26 2.33 -0.20
C SER A 226 -11.18 1.14 -0.49
N TRP A 227 -11.97 1.24 -1.57
CA TRP A 227 -12.82 0.15 -2.06
C TRP A 227 -12.90 0.19 -3.58
N ARG A 228 -13.27 -0.93 -4.19
CA ARG A 228 -13.54 -1.01 -5.63
C ARG A 228 -14.96 -0.57 -5.93
N ILE A 229 -15.16 -0.03 -7.13
CA ILE A 229 -16.47 0.40 -7.63
C ILE A 229 -17.45 -0.78 -7.71
N GLU A 230 -16.94 -1.98 -7.93
CA GLU A 230 -17.74 -3.19 -8.13
C GLU A 230 -17.60 -4.11 -6.90
N GLY A 231 -18.48 -4.01 -5.93
CA GLY A 231 -18.62 -5.04 -4.90
C GLY A 231 -18.83 -4.55 -3.48
N ASP A 232 -17.85 -3.98 -2.82
CA ASP A 232 -17.98 -3.50 -1.44
C ASP A 232 -18.13 -1.98 -1.41
N VAL A 233 -19.30 -1.50 -1.82
CA VAL A 233 -19.63 -0.08 -1.76
C VAL A 233 -19.87 0.27 -0.30
N PRO A 234 -19.15 1.27 0.28
CA PRO A 234 -19.57 1.81 1.57
C PRO A 234 -21.02 2.28 1.47
N PRO A 235 -21.74 2.36 2.58
CA PRO A 235 -23.12 2.79 2.57
C PRO A 235 -23.28 4.04 1.69
N ARG A 236 -24.26 4.05 0.82
CA ARG A 236 -24.51 5.13 -0.17
C ARG A 236 -24.45 6.51 0.48
N SER A 237 -24.89 6.61 1.72
CA SER A 237 -24.82 7.79 2.57
C SER A 237 -23.40 8.30 2.82
N LEU A 238 -22.39 7.43 2.89
CA LEU A 238 -20.99 7.84 3.04
C LEU A 238 -20.41 8.36 1.71
N VAL A 239 -20.76 7.72 0.58
CA VAL A 239 -20.28 8.14 -0.75
C VAL A 239 -20.86 9.49 -1.15
N GLU A 240 -22.13 9.73 -0.86
CA GLU A 240 -22.82 10.98 -1.22
C GLU A 240 -22.34 12.16 -0.36
N LYS A 241 -21.88 11.91 0.85
CA LYS A 241 -21.54 12.93 1.82
C LYS A 241 -20.06 13.28 1.85
N TYR A 242 -19.19 12.32 1.64
CA TYR A 242 -17.73 12.54 1.71
C TYR A 242 -17.15 12.63 0.30
N LYS A 243 -16.29 13.63 0.12
CA LYS A 243 -15.52 13.80 -1.12
C LYS A 243 -14.66 12.57 -1.34
N THR A 244 -14.96 11.80 -2.38
CA THR A 244 -14.15 10.66 -2.79
C THR A 244 -13.21 11.06 -3.92
N VAL A 245 -12.00 10.53 -3.86
CA VAL A 245 -11.05 10.61 -4.98
C VAL A 245 -11.15 9.30 -5.72
N THR A 246 -11.57 9.34 -6.99
CA THR A 246 -11.63 8.16 -7.85
C THR A 246 -10.39 8.12 -8.71
N ASP A 247 -9.70 6.99 -8.71
CA ASP A 247 -8.57 6.72 -9.59
C ASP A 247 -8.53 5.22 -9.93
N TYR A 248 -8.22 4.89 -11.17
CA TYR A 248 -8.05 3.52 -11.68
C TYR A 248 -9.00 2.47 -11.06
N GLY A 249 -10.25 2.82 -10.78
CA GLY A 249 -11.28 1.92 -10.26
C GLY A 249 -11.32 1.77 -8.74
N LEU A 250 -10.56 2.57 -7.99
CA LEU A 250 -10.66 2.67 -6.53
C LEU A 250 -11.22 4.02 -6.11
N HIS A 251 -12.00 4.00 -5.04
CA HIS A 251 -12.46 5.18 -4.33
C HIS A 251 -11.70 5.29 -3.00
N TYR A 252 -11.31 6.51 -2.65
CA TYR A 252 -10.65 6.82 -1.39
C TYR A 252 -11.49 7.81 -0.60
N LEU A 253 -11.64 7.54 0.68
CA LEU A 253 -12.41 8.38 1.58
C LEU A 253 -11.57 9.59 1.97
N VAL A 254 -12.09 10.79 1.67
CA VAL A 254 -11.55 12.07 2.15
C VAL A 254 -12.59 12.70 3.05
N ILE A 255 -12.20 12.98 4.29
CA ILE A 255 -13.08 13.47 5.34
C ILE A 255 -12.68 14.90 5.69
N LYS A 256 -13.68 15.80 5.81
CA LYS A 256 -13.47 17.15 6.28
C LYS A 256 -13.73 17.26 7.78
N ILE A 257 -12.77 17.80 8.50
CA ILE A 257 -12.87 18.05 9.95
C ILE A 257 -12.45 19.49 10.25
N ASN A 258 -12.95 20.02 11.37
CA ASN A 258 -12.51 21.33 11.83
C ASN A 258 -11.13 21.26 12.51
N SER A 259 -10.55 22.39 12.81
CA SER A 259 -9.23 22.50 13.44
C SER A 259 -9.16 21.99 14.89
N ASN A 260 -10.29 21.66 15.52
CA ASN A 260 -10.35 20.92 16.78
C ASN A 260 -10.45 19.41 16.60
N LEU A 261 -10.27 18.91 15.37
CA LEU A 261 -10.43 17.51 14.98
C LEU A 261 -11.84 16.98 15.20
N ASP A 262 -12.86 17.84 15.14
CA ASP A 262 -14.27 17.44 15.18
C ASP A 262 -14.81 17.31 13.76
N TYR A 263 -15.69 16.34 13.56
CA TYR A 263 -16.42 16.22 12.31
C TYR A 263 -17.37 17.40 12.14
N GLU A 264 -17.51 17.92 10.92
CA GLU A 264 -18.56 18.89 10.59
C GLU A 264 -19.96 18.32 10.84
N ASP A 265 -20.08 16.98 10.78
CA ASP A 265 -21.33 16.29 11.03
C ASP A 265 -21.08 14.99 11.82
N PRO A 266 -21.36 14.99 13.12
CA PRO A 266 -21.03 13.87 14.02
C PRO A 266 -21.87 12.60 13.80
N CYS A 267 -22.88 12.63 12.91
CA CYS A 267 -23.86 11.55 12.82
C CYS A 267 -23.45 10.35 11.96
N TYR A 268 -22.33 10.40 11.19
CA TYR A 268 -22.16 9.44 10.11
C TYR A 268 -20.85 8.67 10.06
N PHE A 269 -19.84 9.08 10.79
CA PHE A 269 -18.58 8.36 10.80
C PHE A 269 -17.93 8.44 12.18
N TYR A 270 -17.54 7.29 12.73
CA TYR A 270 -16.88 7.21 14.02
C TYR A 270 -15.43 6.75 13.83
N ASP A 271 -14.49 7.67 13.97
CA ASP A 271 -13.07 7.36 14.08
C ASP A 271 -12.66 7.42 15.57
N PRO A 272 -12.56 6.28 16.25
CA PRO A 272 -12.15 6.27 17.66
C PRO A 272 -10.76 6.88 17.85
N GLY A 273 -9.92 6.87 16.84
CA GLY A 273 -8.61 7.51 16.84
C GLY A 273 -8.70 9.03 17.01
N LEU A 274 -9.65 9.72 16.36
CA LEU A 274 -9.84 11.16 16.54
C LEU A 274 -10.17 11.53 17.98
N ILE A 275 -11.07 10.79 18.61
CA ILE A 275 -11.46 11.02 20.01
C ILE A 275 -10.25 10.81 20.93
N GLN A 276 -9.50 9.74 20.70
CA GLN A 276 -8.29 9.46 21.48
C GLN A 276 -7.24 10.57 21.31
N VAL A 277 -7.00 11.05 20.08
CA VAL A 277 -6.09 12.15 19.78
C VAL A 277 -6.51 13.41 20.55
N LYS A 278 -7.79 13.78 20.42
CA LYS A 278 -8.34 14.97 21.10
C LYS A 278 -8.17 14.89 22.61
N ASN A 279 -8.56 13.77 23.22
CA ASN A 279 -8.43 13.56 24.65
C ASN A 279 -6.96 13.57 25.11
N SER A 280 -6.08 12.91 24.39
CA SER A 280 -4.64 12.90 24.66
C SER A 280 -4.05 14.29 24.58
N TYR A 281 -4.37 15.05 23.53
CA TYR A 281 -3.85 16.40 23.33
C TYR A 281 -4.30 17.36 24.43
N ILE A 282 -5.56 17.30 24.83
CA ILE A 282 -6.12 18.10 25.93
C ILE A 282 -5.48 17.69 27.27
N SER A 283 -5.29 16.40 27.51
CA SER A 283 -4.73 15.90 28.77
C SER A 283 -3.23 16.26 28.94
N CYS A 284 -2.49 16.38 27.85
CA CYS A 284 -1.08 16.78 27.88
C CYS A 284 -0.88 18.29 28.08
N GLN A 285 -1.94 19.06 28.23
CA GLN A 285 -1.92 20.53 28.47
C GLN A 285 -1.13 21.33 27.42
N HIS A 286 -1.02 20.82 26.20
CA HIS A 286 -0.34 21.55 25.11
C HIS A 286 -1.18 22.70 24.58
N LEU A 287 -2.52 22.57 24.67
CA LEU A 287 -3.43 23.52 24.07
C LEU A 287 -3.46 24.85 24.83
N GLN A 288 -3.09 25.92 24.17
CA GLN A 288 -3.20 27.27 24.71
C GLN A 288 -4.67 27.70 24.77
N PRO A 289 -5.07 28.49 25.79
CA PRO A 289 -6.44 28.98 25.90
C PRO A 289 -6.91 29.72 24.63
N GLY A 290 -8.03 29.29 24.08
CA GLY A 290 -8.61 29.87 22.85
C GLY A 290 -8.01 29.37 21.56
N GLU A 291 -7.05 28.45 21.60
CA GLU A 291 -6.46 27.85 20.41
C GLU A 291 -7.12 26.52 20.07
N THR A 292 -7.07 26.13 18.80
CA THR A 292 -7.52 24.84 18.31
C THR A 292 -6.34 23.87 18.14
N ILE A 293 -6.59 22.56 18.18
CA ILE A 293 -5.53 21.52 18.17
C ILE A 293 -4.61 21.67 16.96
N VAL A 294 -5.19 21.84 15.76
CA VAL A 294 -4.40 21.97 14.53
C VAL A 294 -3.60 23.25 14.52
N ASN A 295 -4.21 24.40 14.92
CA ASN A 295 -3.52 25.68 14.92
C ASN A 295 -2.42 25.76 15.99
N ASP A 296 -2.65 25.19 17.17
CA ASP A 296 -1.62 25.09 18.19
C ASP A 296 -0.40 24.28 17.69
N PHE A 297 -0.63 23.11 17.10
CA PHE A 297 0.43 22.30 16.50
C PHE A 297 1.18 23.08 15.41
N LEU A 298 0.45 23.71 14.46
CA LEU A 298 1.06 24.47 13.36
C LEU A 298 1.82 25.70 13.85
N LYS A 299 1.38 26.34 14.92
CA LYS A 299 2.11 27.44 15.57
C LYS A 299 3.40 26.96 16.24
N ARG A 300 3.35 25.85 16.97
CA ARG A 300 4.55 25.29 17.64
C ARG A 300 5.64 24.90 16.64
N VAL A 301 5.28 24.45 15.44
CA VAL A 301 6.24 24.15 14.38
C VAL A 301 6.53 25.35 13.46
N ASP A 302 6.08 26.54 13.86
CA ASP A 302 6.29 27.79 13.12
C ASP A 302 5.88 27.69 11.62
N TYR A 303 4.78 26.97 11.36
CA TYR A 303 4.32 26.68 9.99
C TYR A 303 3.84 27.95 9.29
N PHE A 304 3.13 28.84 10.01
CA PHE A 304 2.52 30.05 9.47
C PHE A 304 3.55 31.11 9.04
N ARG A 305 4.78 31.02 9.53
CA ARG A 305 5.88 31.91 9.13
C ARG A 305 6.16 31.87 7.63
N ASP A 306 6.00 30.71 7.01
CA ASP A 306 6.39 30.47 5.62
C ASP A 306 5.20 30.52 4.63
N ILE A 307 4.01 30.78 5.13
CA ILE A 307 2.77 30.81 4.32
C ILE A 307 1.92 32.02 4.67
N SER A 308 1.09 32.49 3.73
CA SER A 308 0.27 33.70 3.87
C SER A 308 -1.04 33.48 4.64
N ILE A 309 -1.16 32.42 5.43
CA ILE A 309 -2.33 32.15 6.27
C ILE A 309 -1.92 32.18 7.74
N GLU A 310 -2.77 32.71 8.60
CA GLU A 310 -2.50 32.81 10.04
C GLU A 310 -3.33 31.82 10.85
N HIS A 311 -4.32 31.20 10.22
CA HIS A 311 -5.25 30.28 10.87
C HIS A 311 -5.83 29.28 9.88
N VAL A 312 -6.17 28.09 10.39
CA VAL A 312 -6.81 27.00 9.66
C VAL A 312 -8.11 26.64 10.35
N ASP A 313 -9.24 26.79 9.63
CA ASP A 313 -10.56 26.44 10.17
C ASP A 313 -10.87 24.95 9.99
N ASN A 314 -10.59 24.43 8.81
CA ASN A 314 -10.89 23.06 8.42
C ASN A 314 -9.73 22.43 7.65
N ILE A 315 -9.62 21.12 7.76
CA ILE A 315 -8.68 20.31 6.97
C ILE A 315 -9.41 19.12 6.33
N ASP A 316 -8.96 18.77 5.14
CA ASP A 316 -9.29 17.48 4.53
C ASP A 316 -8.25 16.45 5.01
N TYR A 317 -8.68 15.30 5.49
CA TYR A 317 -7.79 14.21 5.87
C TYR A 317 -8.27 12.86 5.34
N THR A 318 -7.37 11.89 5.35
CA THR A 318 -7.64 10.49 5.02
C THR A 318 -7.28 9.60 6.19
N TRP A 319 -7.93 8.46 6.29
CA TRP A 319 -7.60 7.47 7.30
C TRP A 319 -6.19 6.94 7.11
N SER A 320 -5.51 6.78 8.23
CA SER A 320 -4.14 6.30 8.34
C SER A 320 -3.09 7.15 7.59
N ALA A 321 -1.86 7.00 7.99
CA ALA A 321 -0.72 7.67 7.35
C ALA A 321 -0.23 6.88 6.12
N LEU A 322 -1.14 6.47 5.22
CA LEU A 322 -0.84 5.78 3.98
C LEU A 322 -1.16 6.70 2.79
N PHE A 323 -0.15 7.10 2.05
CA PHE A 323 -0.34 7.97 0.89
C PHE A 323 0.81 7.87 -0.11
N SER A 324 0.53 8.31 -1.33
CA SER A 324 1.52 8.51 -2.38
C SER A 324 1.60 9.99 -2.72
N VAL A 325 2.80 10.53 -2.91
CA VAL A 325 3.00 11.95 -3.17
C VAL A 325 4.15 12.20 -4.13
N SER A 326 3.99 13.18 -5.02
CA SER A 326 5.06 13.59 -5.92
C SER A 326 6.13 14.42 -5.19
N ASN A 327 7.38 14.33 -5.67
CA ASN A 327 8.46 15.19 -5.17
C ASN A 327 8.10 16.69 -5.29
N LYS A 328 7.41 17.08 -6.37
CA LYS A 328 6.96 18.45 -6.57
C LYS A 328 6.05 18.93 -5.45
N ASN A 329 5.14 18.08 -4.96
CA ASN A 329 4.26 18.44 -3.86
C ASN A 329 5.01 18.52 -2.52
N ILE A 330 5.95 17.62 -2.27
CA ILE A 330 6.82 17.71 -1.09
C ILE A 330 7.62 19.03 -1.13
N GLN A 331 8.20 19.37 -2.27
CA GLN A 331 9.04 20.56 -2.44
C GLN A 331 8.29 21.90 -2.50
N LYS A 332 6.94 21.89 -2.48
CA LYS A 332 6.14 23.13 -2.27
C LYS A 332 6.32 23.68 -0.84
N ASN A 333 6.60 22.85 0.13
CA ASN A 333 7.04 23.29 1.44
C ASN A 333 8.58 23.31 1.49
N LYS A 334 9.15 24.31 2.14
CA LYS A 334 10.59 24.35 2.39
C LYS A 334 11.02 23.19 3.28
N LYS A 335 12.25 22.73 3.11
CA LYS A 335 12.83 21.64 3.90
C LYS A 335 12.76 21.89 5.42
N GLU A 336 13.01 23.13 5.81
CA GLU A 336 13.01 23.58 7.19
C GLU A 336 11.65 23.39 7.90
N ILE A 337 10.54 23.39 7.14
CA ILE A 337 9.22 23.07 7.72
C ILE A 337 9.18 21.62 8.21
N TYR A 338 9.66 20.68 7.39
CA TYR A 338 9.72 19.27 7.77
C TYR A 338 10.68 19.02 8.93
N GLU A 339 11.79 19.76 8.98
CA GLU A 339 12.76 19.69 10.08
C GLU A 339 12.14 20.17 11.41
N ARG A 340 11.37 21.27 11.38
CA ARG A 340 10.66 21.78 12.59
C ARG A 340 9.57 20.81 13.04
N ILE A 341 8.77 20.27 12.13
CA ILE A 341 7.75 19.24 12.45
C ILE A 341 8.42 18.00 13.06
N LYS A 342 9.52 17.52 12.46
CA LYS A 342 10.25 16.37 12.99
C LYS A 342 10.81 16.64 14.38
N SER A 343 11.40 17.81 14.60
CA SER A 343 11.92 18.23 15.92
C SER A 343 10.83 18.23 16.98
N GLU A 344 9.62 18.71 16.64
CA GLU A 344 8.49 18.72 17.57
C GLU A 344 8.02 17.32 17.92
N LEU A 345 7.88 16.41 16.93
CA LEU A 345 7.49 15.01 17.17
C LEU A 345 8.46 14.24 18.06
N THR A 346 9.71 14.64 18.11
CA THR A 346 10.77 13.92 18.83
C THR A 346 11.16 14.58 20.17
N ARG A 347 10.46 15.63 20.58
CA ARG A 347 10.67 16.25 21.89
C ARG A 347 10.34 15.28 23.02
N GLU A 348 11.17 15.29 24.07
CA GLU A 348 11.05 14.36 25.20
C GLU A 348 9.73 14.47 26.00
N PHE A 349 9.04 15.60 25.89
CA PHE A 349 7.79 15.87 26.62
C PHE A 349 6.53 15.35 25.91
N THR A 350 6.62 15.02 24.63
CA THR A 350 5.56 14.30 23.95
C THR A 350 5.97 12.84 24.01
N ASP A 351 5.24 12.00 24.73
CA ASP A 351 5.44 10.54 24.67
C ASP A 351 5.15 9.98 23.25
N GLY A 352 5.42 10.82 22.23
CA GLY A 352 5.35 10.54 20.78
C GLY A 352 3.94 10.29 20.27
N GLY A 353 2.96 10.30 21.19
CA GLY A 353 1.63 9.83 20.87
C GLY A 353 0.75 10.91 20.25
N SER A 354 0.52 12.02 20.95
CA SER A 354 -0.50 12.98 20.51
C SER A 354 -0.12 13.76 19.25
N ASP A 355 1.09 14.28 19.17
CA ASP A 355 1.56 15.04 18.00
C ASP A 355 1.70 14.16 16.75
N GLY A 356 2.10 12.90 16.91
CA GLY A 356 2.13 11.94 15.82
C GLY A 356 0.74 11.68 15.20
N TYR A 357 -0.29 11.60 16.05
CA TYR A 357 -1.67 11.45 15.58
C TYR A 357 -2.21 12.74 14.93
N VAL A 358 -1.86 13.93 15.44
CA VAL A 358 -2.21 15.20 14.80
C VAL A 358 -1.57 15.27 13.42
N LEU A 359 -0.28 14.94 13.30
CA LEU A 359 0.41 14.91 12.02
C LEU A 359 -0.22 13.91 11.04
N GLU A 360 -0.69 12.75 11.51
CA GLU A 360 -1.41 11.79 10.66
C GLU A 360 -2.59 12.44 9.94
N LYS A 361 -3.34 13.31 10.61
CA LYS A 361 -4.47 14.02 10.03
C LYS A 361 -4.06 15.19 9.11
N LEU A 362 -2.83 15.66 9.24
CA LEU A 362 -2.31 16.80 8.50
C LEU A 362 -1.61 16.46 7.18
N TRP A 363 -1.30 15.19 6.89
CA TRP A 363 -0.54 14.85 5.68
C TRP A 363 -1.16 15.38 4.40
N MET A 364 -2.48 15.24 4.25
CA MET A 364 -3.18 15.77 3.07
C MET A 364 -3.12 17.30 3.02
N PHE A 365 -3.32 17.98 4.13
CA PHE A 365 -3.20 19.45 4.23
C PHE A 365 -1.78 19.94 3.89
N LEU A 366 -0.76 19.25 4.37
CA LEU A 366 0.64 19.63 4.14
C LEU A 366 1.11 19.37 2.70
N LEU A 367 0.62 18.32 2.06
CA LEU A 367 1.20 17.77 0.83
C LEU A 367 0.30 17.88 -0.41
N ASN A 368 -0.99 18.13 -0.26
CA ASN A 368 -1.94 18.27 -1.38
C ASN A 368 -2.19 19.76 -1.71
N LYS A 369 -1.14 20.48 -2.10
CA LYS A 369 -1.18 21.91 -2.43
C LYS A 369 -1.26 22.15 -3.92
#